data_2c7f68a93c102ab7e5e6b87d747375d3
#
_entry.id   2c7f68a93c102ab7e5e6b87d747375d3
#
_cell.length_a   1.000
_cell.length_b   1.000
_cell.length_c   1.000
_cell.angle_alpha   90.00
_cell.angle_beta   90.00
_cell.angle_gamma   90.00
#
_symmetry.space_group_name_H-M   'P 1'
#
loop_
_entity.id
_entity.type
_entity.pdbx_description
1 polymer ?
#
loop_
_entity_poly.entity_id
_entity_poly.type
_entity_poly.pdbx_seq_one_letter_code
_entity_poly.pdbx_strand_id
1 'polypeptide(L)'
;VENMFDRYAYKFDQSLVEKLSYDIPKVITQLAVEKHGSGSLGSILDLGCGTGLTGEKIRPHCTYLEGIDLSKKMLEIAKSRNVYDKLDHVDIVEYLSNAELDFDCFIATDVFIYVGDLSEVFRLVKVRNKKPGKLIFSTEHTNEKGFHLEKSGRYSHSKSYIEELCKDFKF
;
A
#
# COMPACT_ATOMS: atom_id res chain seq x y z
N VAL A 1 13.18 1.12 -9.92
CA VAL A 1 12.38 1.54 -8.76
C VAL A 1 13.18 1.33 -7.49
N GLU A 2 13.64 0.11 -7.15
CA GLU A 2 14.40 -0.24 -5.94
C GLU A 2 15.61 0.70 -5.68
N ASN A 3 16.53 0.83 -6.64
CA ASN A 3 17.72 1.69 -6.53
C ASN A 3 17.41 3.18 -6.29
N MET A 4 16.27 3.65 -6.75
CA MET A 4 15.82 5.02 -6.53
C MET A 4 15.42 5.19 -5.07
N PHE A 5 14.62 4.30 -4.53
CA PHE A 5 14.18 4.34 -3.13
C PHE A 5 15.32 4.13 -2.15
N ASP A 6 16.27 3.25 -2.45
CA ASP A 6 17.48 3.08 -1.65
C ASP A 6 18.31 4.35 -1.49
N ARG A 7 18.39 5.18 -2.55
CA ARG A 7 19.10 6.45 -2.50
C ARG A 7 18.36 7.53 -1.71
N TYR A 8 17.02 7.46 -1.70
CA TYR A 8 16.17 8.46 -1.06
C TYR A 8 15.76 8.11 0.37
N ALA A 9 15.95 6.86 0.82
CA ALA A 9 15.42 6.36 2.08
C ALA A 9 15.67 7.29 3.28
N TYR A 10 16.92 7.76 3.47
CA TYR A 10 17.27 8.63 4.60
C TYR A 10 16.74 10.07 4.51
N LYS A 11 16.39 10.53 3.31
CA LYS A 11 15.83 11.88 3.10
C LYS A 11 14.33 11.86 2.86
N PHE A 12 13.75 10.67 2.75
CA PHE A 12 12.37 10.46 2.34
C PHE A 12 11.39 11.10 3.33
N ASP A 13 11.51 10.77 4.60
CA ASP A 13 10.63 11.28 5.65
C ASP A 13 10.72 12.81 5.78
N GLN A 14 11.94 13.36 5.80
CA GLN A 14 12.12 14.81 5.88
C GLN A 14 11.56 15.53 4.65
N SER A 15 11.76 14.96 3.46
CA SER A 15 11.28 15.58 2.22
C SER A 15 9.76 15.53 2.11
N LEU A 16 9.10 14.47 2.54
CA LEU A 16 7.66 14.30 2.46
C LEU A 16 6.93 15.03 3.59
N VAL A 17 7.33 14.80 4.84
CA VAL A 17 6.61 15.30 6.01
C VAL A 17 6.82 16.80 6.19
N GLU A 18 8.07 17.30 6.06
CA GLU A 18 8.38 18.70 6.33
C GLU A 18 8.12 19.63 5.13
N LYS A 19 8.34 19.18 3.89
CA LYS A 19 8.25 20.04 2.70
C LYS A 19 6.92 19.96 1.95
N LEU A 20 6.19 18.84 2.02
CA LEU A 20 5.01 18.59 1.20
C LEU A 20 3.72 18.43 2.01
N SER A 21 3.74 18.61 3.34
CA SER A 21 2.56 18.36 4.20
C SER A 21 1.91 17.01 3.85
N TYR A 22 2.71 15.96 3.82
CA TYR A 22 2.30 14.63 3.36
C TYR A 22 1.31 13.97 4.32
N ASP A 23 0.03 14.12 4.01
CA ASP A 23 -1.08 13.65 4.85
C ASP A 23 -1.70 12.31 4.40
N ILE A 24 -1.22 11.71 3.31
CA ILE A 24 -1.82 10.47 2.77
C ILE A 24 -1.86 9.32 3.80
N PRO A 25 -0.81 9.04 4.60
CA PRO A 25 -0.89 8.02 5.64
C PRO A 25 -2.01 8.26 6.66
N LYS A 26 -2.25 9.52 7.03
CA LYS A 26 -3.35 9.91 7.91
C LYS A 26 -4.71 9.70 7.25
N VAL A 27 -4.87 10.14 5.99
CA VAL A 27 -6.11 10.01 5.23
C VAL A 27 -6.47 8.53 5.03
N ILE A 28 -5.52 7.70 4.62
CA ILE A 28 -5.71 6.25 4.45
C ILE A 28 -6.13 5.60 5.78
N THR A 29 -5.48 5.95 6.89
CA THR A 29 -5.82 5.43 8.21
C THR A 29 -7.24 5.83 8.61
N GLN A 30 -7.62 7.10 8.43
CA GLN A 30 -8.96 7.58 8.73
C GLN A 30 -10.02 6.86 7.91
N LEU A 31 -9.81 6.72 6.59
CA LEU A 31 -10.72 5.97 5.72
C LEU A 31 -10.86 4.51 6.16
N ALA A 32 -9.76 3.85 6.51
CA ALA A 32 -9.78 2.47 6.99
C ALA A 32 -10.66 2.33 8.23
N VAL A 33 -10.47 3.20 9.21
CA VAL A 33 -11.23 3.20 10.48
C VAL A 33 -12.71 3.52 10.24
N GLU A 34 -13.02 4.59 9.48
CA GLU A 34 -14.38 5.00 9.17
C GLU A 34 -15.17 3.91 8.44
N LYS A 35 -14.55 3.28 7.42
CA LYS A 35 -15.18 2.22 6.64
C LYS A 35 -15.28 0.88 7.35
N HIS A 36 -14.45 0.66 8.36
CA HIS A 36 -14.56 -0.54 9.20
C HIS A 36 -15.70 -0.42 10.21
N GLY A 37 -15.94 0.77 10.74
CA GLY A 37 -16.89 1.02 11.81
C GLY A 37 -16.22 0.88 13.19
N SER A 38 -16.86 0.17 14.11
CA SER A 38 -16.33 -0.03 15.46
C SER A 38 -15.39 -1.24 15.55
N GLY A 39 -14.38 -1.16 16.40
CA GLY A 39 -13.46 -2.26 16.70
C GLY A 39 -12.12 -2.16 15.96
N SER A 40 -11.34 -3.22 16.06
CA SER A 40 -10.04 -3.32 15.42
C SER A 40 -10.17 -3.67 13.93
N LEU A 41 -9.27 -3.13 13.11
CA LEU A 41 -9.13 -3.48 11.69
C LEU A 41 -8.64 -4.93 11.47
N GLY A 42 -8.26 -5.63 12.55
CA GLY A 42 -7.73 -6.99 12.47
C GLY A 42 -6.28 -7.05 11.98
N SER A 43 -6.00 -8.02 11.12
CA SER A 43 -4.69 -8.21 10.50
C SER A 43 -4.55 -7.39 9.22
N ILE A 44 -3.44 -6.66 9.09
CA ILE A 44 -3.17 -5.77 7.96
C ILE A 44 -1.87 -6.16 7.26
N LEU A 45 -1.90 -6.20 5.93
CA LEU A 45 -0.71 -6.24 5.08
C LEU A 45 -0.51 -4.88 4.41
N ASP A 46 0.62 -4.25 4.68
CA ASP A 46 1.06 -2.97 4.11
C ASP A 46 1.95 -3.23 2.89
N LEU A 47 1.38 -3.07 1.71
CA LEU A 47 2.01 -3.33 0.42
C LEU A 47 2.87 -2.12 0.02
N GLY A 48 4.20 -2.31 -0.04
CA GLY A 48 5.13 -1.21 -0.28
C GLY A 48 5.18 -0.24 0.91
N CYS A 49 5.44 -0.78 2.10
CA CYS A 49 5.36 -0.03 3.35
C CYS A 49 6.38 1.12 3.49
N GLY A 50 7.39 1.18 2.61
CA GLY A 50 8.41 2.22 2.61
C GLY A 50 9.11 2.33 3.96
N THR A 51 9.24 3.56 4.45
CA THR A 51 9.82 3.85 5.77
C THR A 51 8.85 3.60 6.95
N GLY A 52 7.61 3.16 6.67
CA GLY A 52 6.63 2.81 7.70
C GLY A 52 5.77 3.97 8.20
N LEU A 53 5.64 5.08 7.46
CA LEU A 53 4.79 6.22 7.86
C LEU A 53 3.31 5.84 8.03
N THR A 54 2.78 5.03 7.11
CA THR A 54 1.40 4.53 7.22
C THR A 54 1.27 3.54 8.37
N GLY A 55 2.25 2.63 8.51
CA GLY A 55 2.29 1.66 9.60
C GLY A 55 2.23 2.32 10.97
N GLU A 56 2.97 3.42 11.17
CA GLU A 56 2.95 4.18 12.42
C GLU A 56 1.56 4.75 12.75
N LYS A 57 0.81 5.22 11.74
CA LYS A 57 -0.53 5.77 11.92
C LYS A 57 -1.59 4.69 12.15
N ILE A 58 -1.48 3.55 11.45
CA ILE A 58 -2.50 2.50 11.49
C ILE A 58 -2.30 1.50 12.63
N ARG A 59 -1.09 1.37 13.15
CA ARG A 59 -0.76 0.42 14.23
C ARG A 59 -1.73 0.44 15.41
N PRO A 60 -2.17 1.60 15.93
CA PRO A 60 -3.13 1.63 17.06
C PRO A 60 -4.49 1.02 16.74
N HIS A 61 -4.81 0.80 15.47
CA HIS A 61 -6.12 0.35 14.99
C HIS A 61 -6.15 -1.11 14.54
N CYS A 62 -5.04 -1.85 14.62
CA CYS A 62 -4.95 -3.24 14.15
C CYS A 62 -4.36 -4.17 15.21
N THR A 63 -4.62 -5.48 15.08
CA THR A 63 -4.07 -6.51 15.95
C THR A 63 -2.76 -7.09 15.45
N TYR A 64 -2.56 -7.10 14.13
CA TYR A 64 -1.36 -7.59 13.46
C TYR A 64 -1.04 -6.70 12.26
N LEU A 65 0.22 -6.33 12.12
CA LEU A 65 0.70 -5.50 11.01
C LEU A 65 1.95 -6.10 10.39
N GLU A 66 1.83 -6.48 9.13
CA GLU A 66 2.93 -6.94 8.31
C GLU A 66 3.21 -5.93 7.20
N GLY A 67 4.48 -5.67 6.90
CA GLY A 67 4.90 -4.78 5.83
C GLY A 67 5.83 -5.46 4.85
N ILE A 68 5.68 -5.15 3.58
CA ILE A 68 6.59 -5.60 2.51
C ILE A 68 7.07 -4.41 1.70
N ASP A 69 8.32 -4.46 1.26
CA ASP A 69 8.88 -3.45 0.35
C ASP A 69 10.03 -4.01 -0.49
N LEU A 70 10.26 -3.44 -1.66
CA LEU A 70 11.39 -3.75 -2.53
C LEU A 70 12.71 -3.14 -2.05
N SER A 71 12.67 -2.08 -1.26
CA SER A 71 13.86 -1.37 -0.79
C SER A 71 14.27 -1.84 0.59
N LYS A 72 15.42 -2.50 0.66
CA LYS A 72 16.01 -2.93 1.93
C LYS A 72 16.26 -1.76 2.87
N LYS A 73 16.70 -0.62 2.35
CA LYS A 73 16.95 0.58 3.15
C LYS A 73 15.69 1.20 3.71
N MET A 74 14.58 1.17 2.96
CA MET A 74 13.27 1.58 3.47
C MET A 74 12.85 0.68 4.64
N LEU A 75 12.99 -0.63 4.49
CA LEU A 75 12.67 -1.60 5.54
C LEU A 75 13.53 -1.45 6.81
N GLU A 76 14.81 -1.07 6.67
CA GLU A 76 15.67 -0.75 7.83
C GLU A 76 15.10 0.41 8.66
N ILE A 77 14.58 1.45 8.01
CA ILE A 77 13.92 2.59 8.67
C ILE A 77 12.57 2.15 9.24
N ALA A 78 11.75 1.43 8.48
CA ALA A 78 10.47 0.90 8.97
C ALA A 78 10.65 0.02 10.22
N LYS A 79 11.69 -0.81 10.25
CA LYS A 79 12.04 -1.65 11.40
C LYS A 79 12.37 -0.82 12.64
N SER A 80 13.06 0.31 12.48
CA SER A 80 13.41 1.20 13.61
C SER A 80 12.19 1.83 14.29
N ARG A 81 11.04 1.90 13.62
CA ARG A 81 9.78 2.41 14.19
C ARG A 81 9.12 1.44 15.17
N ASN A 82 9.50 0.15 15.16
CA ASN A 82 8.94 -0.88 16.05
C ASN A 82 7.39 -1.00 16.02
N VAL A 83 6.79 -0.80 14.85
CA VAL A 83 5.32 -0.87 14.70
C VAL A 83 4.84 -2.11 13.92
N TYR A 84 5.72 -2.71 13.13
CA TYR A 84 5.41 -3.93 12.37
C TYR A 84 5.74 -5.19 13.17
N ASP A 85 4.84 -6.17 13.12
CA ASP A 85 5.07 -7.52 13.65
C ASP A 85 5.99 -8.33 12.75
N LYS A 86 5.95 -8.05 11.42
CA LYS A 86 6.82 -8.68 10.42
C LYS A 86 7.12 -7.72 9.28
N LEU A 87 8.34 -7.80 8.74
CA LEU A 87 8.79 -7.05 7.57
C LEU A 87 9.53 -7.97 6.62
N ASP A 88 9.14 -8.00 5.35
CA ASP A 88 9.77 -8.81 4.31
C ASP A 88 10.27 -7.95 3.14
N HIS A 89 11.48 -8.27 2.68
CA HIS A 89 12.09 -7.66 1.49
C HIS A 89 11.70 -8.47 0.25
N VAL A 90 10.63 -8.06 -0.43
CA VAL A 90 10.04 -8.83 -1.53
C VAL A 90 9.17 -7.93 -2.43
N ASP A 91 9.01 -8.32 -3.69
CA ASP A 91 8.04 -7.72 -4.61
C ASP A 91 6.59 -8.04 -4.22
N ILE A 92 5.66 -7.10 -4.48
CA ILE A 92 4.25 -7.26 -4.12
C ILE A 92 3.63 -8.48 -4.82
N VAL A 93 3.82 -8.62 -6.12
CA VAL A 93 3.23 -9.73 -6.89
C VAL A 93 3.87 -11.07 -6.47
N GLU A 94 5.17 -11.08 -6.23
CA GLU A 94 5.88 -12.26 -5.72
C GLU A 94 5.34 -12.68 -4.36
N TYR A 95 5.19 -11.74 -3.41
CA TYR A 95 4.64 -12.02 -2.09
C TYR A 95 3.21 -12.54 -2.18
N LEU A 96 2.33 -11.82 -2.87
CA LEU A 96 0.92 -12.19 -3.03
C LEU A 96 0.75 -13.55 -3.74
N SER A 97 1.70 -13.95 -4.60
CA SER A 97 1.66 -15.23 -5.31
C SER A 97 2.12 -16.41 -4.46
N ASN A 98 3.02 -16.22 -3.52
CA ASN A 98 3.72 -17.31 -2.83
C ASN A 98 3.38 -17.41 -1.33
N ALA A 99 3.07 -16.29 -0.66
CA ALA A 99 2.76 -16.29 0.76
C ALA A 99 1.36 -16.84 1.04
N GLU A 100 1.16 -17.29 2.27
CA GLU A 100 -0.15 -17.57 2.85
C GLU A 100 -0.84 -16.25 3.19
N LEU A 101 -1.96 -15.95 2.56
CA LEU A 101 -2.72 -14.72 2.79
C LEU A 101 -3.92 -14.98 3.68
N ASP A 102 -3.97 -14.32 4.82
CA ASP A 102 -5.09 -14.35 5.77
C ASP A 102 -5.24 -13.00 6.47
N PHE A 103 -5.47 -11.95 5.68
CA PHE A 103 -5.53 -10.58 6.14
C PHE A 103 -6.95 -10.01 6.06
N ASP A 104 -7.33 -9.20 7.05
CA ASP A 104 -8.60 -8.46 7.07
C ASP A 104 -8.53 -7.22 6.18
N CYS A 105 -7.33 -6.65 6.02
CA CYS A 105 -7.11 -5.46 5.21
C CYS A 105 -5.74 -5.49 4.51
N PHE A 106 -5.72 -4.99 3.29
CA PHE A 106 -4.53 -4.70 2.50
C PHE A 106 -4.47 -3.19 2.28
N ILE A 107 -3.31 -2.60 2.52
CA ILE A 107 -3.09 -1.16 2.33
C ILE A 107 -1.96 -0.96 1.33
N ALA A 108 -2.10 0.02 0.44
CA ALA A 108 -1.05 0.44 -0.48
C ALA A 108 -1.03 1.97 -0.58
N THR A 109 -0.12 2.61 0.14
CA THR A 109 -0.01 4.07 0.20
C THR A 109 1.11 4.56 -0.71
N ASP A 110 0.76 5.27 -1.77
CA ASP A 110 1.66 5.81 -2.80
C ASP A 110 2.57 4.76 -3.47
N VAL A 111 2.03 3.57 -3.65
CA VAL A 111 2.70 2.43 -4.29
C VAL A 111 2.18 2.20 -5.69
N PHE A 112 0.86 2.24 -5.90
CA PHE A 112 0.25 1.92 -7.19
C PHE A 112 0.56 2.96 -8.26
N ILE A 113 1.04 4.13 -7.88
CA ILE A 113 1.64 5.10 -8.81
C ILE A 113 2.90 4.59 -9.51
N TYR A 114 3.49 3.48 -9.07
CA TYR A 114 4.61 2.79 -9.73
C TYR A 114 4.17 1.51 -10.45
N VAL A 115 2.87 1.20 -10.45
CA VAL A 115 2.28 0.02 -11.07
C VAL A 115 1.20 0.48 -12.06
N GLY A 116 1.35 0.16 -13.35
CA GLY A 116 0.37 0.55 -14.36
C GLY A 116 -0.89 -0.32 -14.29
N ASP A 117 -0.75 -1.58 -14.66
CA ASP A 117 -1.86 -2.54 -14.58
C ASP A 117 -1.99 -3.13 -13.18
N LEU A 118 -3.10 -2.84 -12.51
CA LEU A 118 -3.41 -3.31 -11.16
C LEU A 118 -4.19 -4.64 -11.14
N SER A 119 -4.57 -5.17 -12.29
CA SER A 119 -5.44 -6.35 -12.40
C SER A 119 -4.88 -7.57 -11.67
N GLU A 120 -3.58 -7.80 -11.76
CA GLU A 120 -2.91 -8.94 -11.11
C GLU A 120 -2.91 -8.80 -9.58
N VAL A 121 -2.68 -7.61 -9.05
CA VAL A 121 -2.75 -7.36 -7.61
C VAL A 121 -4.16 -7.59 -7.08
N PHE A 122 -5.18 -7.04 -7.76
CA PHE A 122 -6.59 -7.24 -7.40
C PHE A 122 -6.96 -8.73 -7.43
N ARG A 123 -6.56 -9.43 -8.51
CA ARG A 123 -6.80 -10.85 -8.67
C ARG A 123 -6.18 -11.66 -7.54
N LEU A 124 -4.90 -11.44 -7.24
CA LEU A 124 -4.17 -12.20 -6.22
C LEU A 124 -4.74 -11.96 -4.83
N VAL A 125 -5.01 -10.71 -4.46
CA VAL A 125 -5.66 -10.39 -3.18
C VAL A 125 -7.01 -11.11 -3.07
N LYS A 126 -7.83 -11.07 -4.12
CA LYS A 126 -9.18 -11.67 -4.08
C LYS A 126 -9.18 -13.18 -4.04
N VAL A 127 -8.34 -13.82 -4.87
CA VAL A 127 -8.35 -15.28 -5.05
C VAL A 127 -7.55 -16.00 -3.96
N ARG A 128 -6.47 -15.40 -3.48
CA ARG A 128 -5.55 -16.08 -2.58
C ARG A 128 -5.77 -15.78 -1.10
N ASN A 129 -6.44 -14.67 -0.77
CA ASN A 129 -6.74 -14.38 0.63
C ASN A 129 -7.80 -15.36 1.17
N LYS A 130 -7.53 -15.97 2.32
CA LYS A 130 -8.39 -17.01 2.91
C LYS A 130 -9.74 -16.50 3.41
N LYS A 131 -9.83 -15.19 3.64
CA LYS A 131 -11.04 -14.52 4.12
C LYS A 131 -11.39 -13.30 3.28
N PRO A 132 -12.62 -12.78 3.35
CA PRO A 132 -12.95 -11.50 2.74
C PRO A 132 -12.06 -10.40 3.31
N GLY A 133 -11.25 -9.78 2.46
CA GLY A 133 -10.37 -8.69 2.83
C GLY A 133 -10.74 -7.38 2.13
N LYS A 134 -10.44 -6.26 2.77
CA LYS A 134 -10.58 -4.92 2.18
C LYS A 134 -9.25 -4.53 1.53
N LEU A 135 -9.31 -3.83 0.40
CA LEU A 135 -8.16 -3.22 -0.25
C LEU A 135 -8.32 -1.70 -0.22
N ILE A 136 -7.40 -1.00 0.45
CA ILE A 136 -7.39 0.46 0.60
C ILE A 136 -6.08 0.99 0.04
N PHE A 137 -6.15 1.93 -0.90
CA PHE A 137 -4.95 2.41 -1.58
C PHE A 137 -5.10 3.85 -2.05
N SER A 138 -3.97 4.47 -2.35
CA SER A 138 -3.89 5.73 -3.08
C SER A 138 -3.32 5.54 -4.48
N THR A 139 -3.74 6.39 -5.42
CA THR A 139 -3.17 6.48 -6.76
C THR A 139 -3.31 7.90 -7.30
N GLU A 140 -2.53 8.26 -8.34
CA GLU A 140 -2.73 9.51 -9.06
C GLU A 140 -3.91 9.36 -10.02
N HIS A 141 -4.72 10.43 -10.13
CA HIS A 141 -5.92 10.42 -10.98
C HIS A 141 -5.62 10.92 -12.39
N THR A 142 -6.28 10.29 -13.38
CA THR A 142 -6.38 10.80 -14.74
C THR A 142 -7.83 10.79 -15.23
N ASN A 143 -8.18 11.73 -16.11
CA ASN A 143 -9.46 11.75 -16.82
C ASN A 143 -9.46 10.86 -18.07
N GLU A 144 -8.28 10.43 -18.52
CA GLU A 144 -8.14 9.51 -19.64
C GLU A 144 -8.48 8.08 -19.19
N LYS A 145 -9.21 7.33 -20.02
CA LYS A 145 -9.63 5.97 -19.67
C LYS A 145 -8.42 5.03 -19.49
N GLY A 146 -8.43 4.22 -18.46
CA GLY A 146 -7.38 3.23 -18.17
C GLY A 146 -6.32 3.75 -17.21
N PHE A 147 -5.08 3.40 -17.47
CA PHE A 147 -3.91 3.89 -16.75
C PHE A 147 -2.85 4.41 -17.73
N HIS A 148 -2.09 5.42 -17.31
CA HIS A 148 -1.13 6.10 -18.18
C HIS A 148 0.18 6.35 -17.45
N LEU A 149 1.29 6.17 -18.17
CA LEU A 149 2.61 6.56 -17.67
C LEU A 149 2.82 8.05 -17.92
N GLU A 150 2.86 8.82 -16.85
CA GLU A 150 3.04 10.26 -16.87
C GLU A 150 4.52 10.66 -17.09
N LYS A 151 4.74 11.91 -17.48
CA LYS A 151 6.10 12.47 -17.65
C LYS A 151 6.93 12.45 -16.35
N SER A 152 6.28 12.38 -15.21
CA SER A 152 6.91 12.22 -13.89
C SER A 152 7.54 10.84 -13.68
N GLY A 153 7.27 9.86 -14.56
CA GLY A 153 7.65 8.46 -14.38
C GLY A 153 6.70 7.68 -13.46
N ARG A 154 5.56 8.26 -13.08
CA ARG A 154 4.51 7.64 -12.29
C ARG A 154 3.33 7.29 -13.17
N TYR A 155 2.53 6.30 -12.73
CA TYR A 155 1.26 5.97 -13.36
C TYR A 155 0.11 6.72 -12.71
N SER A 156 -0.80 7.21 -13.55
CA SER A 156 -2.11 7.69 -13.14
C SER A 156 -3.19 6.70 -13.58
N HIS A 157 -4.27 6.62 -12.81
CA HIS A 157 -5.37 5.68 -13.05
C HIS A 157 -6.70 6.42 -13.11
N SER A 158 -7.54 6.08 -14.08
CA SER A 158 -8.88 6.66 -14.14
C SER A 158 -9.81 6.01 -13.10
N LYS A 159 -10.78 6.79 -12.63
CA LYS A 159 -11.81 6.28 -11.74
C LYS A 159 -12.56 5.08 -12.35
N SER A 160 -12.90 5.17 -13.64
CA SER A 160 -13.60 4.09 -14.36
C SER A 160 -12.79 2.80 -14.40
N TYR A 161 -11.46 2.86 -14.58
CA TYR A 161 -10.59 1.70 -14.55
C TYR A 161 -10.61 1.00 -13.17
N ILE A 162 -10.52 1.78 -12.10
CA ILE A 162 -10.57 1.23 -10.73
C ILE A 162 -11.97 0.61 -10.46
N GLU A 163 -13.05 1.27 -10.88
CA GLU A 163 -14.41 0.75 -10.72
C GLU A 163 -14.62 -0.54 -11.53
N GLU A 164 -14.07 -0.65 -12.74
CA GLU A 164 -14.07 -1.89 -13.55
C GLU A 164 -13.35 -3.02 -12.82
N LEU A 165 -12.15 -2.78 -12.25
CA LEU A 165 -11.42 -3.78 -11.46
C LEU A 165 -12.22 -4.22 -10.22
N CYS A 166 -12.81 -3.27 -9.49
CA CYS A 166 -13.64 -3.60 -8.33
C CYS A 166 -14.83 -4.49 -8.71
N LYS A 167 -15.48 -4.20 -9.85
CA LYS A 167 -16.58 -5.00 -10.37
C LYS A 167 -16.13 -6.40 -10.79
N ASP A 168 -15.06 -6.49 -11.56
CA ASP A 168 -14.56 -7.76 -12.12
C ASP A 168 -14.09 -8.72 -11.03
N PHE A 169 -13.42 -8.21 -10.01
CA PHE A 169 -12.92 -9.00 -8.89
C PHE A 169 -13.85 -9.00 -7.67
N LYS A 170 -15.02 -8.35 -7.74
CA LYS A 170 -16.05 -8.33 -6.67
C LYS A 170 -15.53 -7.78 -5.33
N PHE A 171 -14.87 -6.63 -5.39
CA PHE A 171 -14.53 -5.82 -4.23
C PHE A 171 -15.67 -4.90 -3.84
#